data_8f49ac64a849fb89807a46a2c2723a32
#
_entry.id   8f49ac64a849fb89807a46a2c2723a32
#
_cell.length_a   1.000
_cell.length_b   1.000
_cell.length_c   1.000
_cell.angle_alpha   90.00
_cell.angle_beta   90.00
_cell.angle_gamma   90.00
#
_symmetry.space_group_name_H-M   'P 1'
#
loop_
_entity.id
_entity.type
_entity.pdbx_description
1 polymer ?
#
loop_
_entity_poly.entity_id
_entity_poly.type
_entity_poly.pdbx_seq_one_letter_code
_entity_poly.pdbx_strand_id
1 'polypeptide(L)'
;MMKKFLTIALTLTLGLTACQKKDDSPCLPQSGIKMDKGILTAYPEKEIAANGLVALPEITEISPKVFEGYKTLKSVEAPKLTKIGAAAFKGSALTSLTLGATVPEVADDAFAETSAEKNLVVPADKVADFAAFAIKHGFKTINGAATPGTEIEIKDGVLTAYPLAKIPEDGVVTLDASVKEIAANVFEGNTKLKEIHAPGIKKIGAAAFKNCSALMKVDFGGAQFPPLALDETDTKTGTAEDAFWGTPEDKVLVFNEKNSPNYLQYFEYIARHHFAKLDGITIPESLDSRYFKVDKKGVLTGITSAGQSYLAGQGRNGVLVLPSSITRIDNGVFTQRFQNFKAIYAEGVTEISSYAFNETGSLNFAHLPKLKKLGEAVFTDNASLTAVNFPLLEEIGDVCFSGGANFSGNGLKITYVSIPAAKKIGSGAFHGNYKNSGVTFILGAQPEVNTKAYEDYPQEGFVAFGQLKSPILYVTPADKASYTLTDGKWHGFTIKEKK
;
A
#
# COMPACT_ATOMS: atom_id res chain seq x y z
N MET A 1 44.76 -20.86 -5.48
CA MET A 1 45.46 -21.16 -4.21
C MET A 1 44.39 -21.28 -3.13
N MET A 2 44.03 -22.52 -2.83
CA MET A 2 43.06 -22.84 -1.78
C MET A 2 43.77 -22.76 -0.41
N LYS A 3 43.38 -21.82 0.44
CA LYS A 3 43.75 -21.83 1.86
C LYS A 3 42.78 -22.73 2.61
N LYS A 4 43.28 -23.88 3.04
CA LYS A 4 42.61 -24.80 3.96
C LYS A 4 42.48 -24.09 5.32
N PHE A 5 41.24 -23.85 5.76
CA PHE A 5 40.99 -23.52 7.16
C PHE A 5 41.02 -24.80 7.98
N LEU A 6 41.99 -24.87 8.86
CA LEU A 6 42.15 -25.95 9.81
C LEU A 6 41.15 -25.74 10.96
N THR A 7 40.10 -26.55 10.98
CA THR A 7 39.15 -26.59 12.09
C THR A 7 39.82 -27.37 13.24
N ILE A 8 40.25 -26.65 14.27
CA ILE A 8 40.61 -27.25 15.54
C ILE A 8 39.33 -27.38 16.36
N ALA A 9 38.73 -28.57 16.31
CA ALA A 9 37.67 -28.95 17.22
C ALA A 9 38.30 -29.23 18.61
N LEU A 10 38.25 -28.25 19.49
CA LEU A 10 38.52 -28.45 20.91
C LEU A 10 37.25 -28.97 21.57
N THR A 11 37.10 -30.29 21.63
CA THR A 11 36.06 -30.96 22.39
C THR A 11 36.33 -30.77 23.87
N LEU A 12 35.70 -29.74 24.47
CA LEU A 12 35.61 -29.62 25.92
C LEU A 12 34.42 -30.48 26.37
N THR A 13 34.68 -31.77 26.66
CA THR A 13 33.73 -32.63 27.36
C THR A 13 33.62 -32.13 28.80
N LEU A 14 32.60 -31.33 29.09
CA LEU A 14 32.15 -31.02 30.45
C LEU A 14 31.56 -32.33 31.01
N GLY A 15 32.36 -33.09 31.74
CA GLY A 15 31.93 -34.23 32.49
C GLY A 15 30.98 -33.80 33.62
N LEU A 16 29.69 -34.08 33.45
CA LEU A 16 28.74 -34.08 34.55
C LEU A 16 28.99 -35.33 35.39
N THR A 17 29.89 -35.26 36.36
CA THR A 17 29.94 -36.26 37.45
C THR A 17 29.08 -35.78 38.58
N ALA A 18 27.91 -36.42 38.76
CA ALA A 18 27.14 -36.36 39.99
C ALA A 18 28.06 -36.76 41.19
N CYS A 19 28.25 -35.84 42.12
CA CYS A 19 28.99 -36.11 43.37
C CYS A 19 28.16 -37.05 44.24
N GLN A 20 28.46 -38.34 44.24
CA GLN A 20 28.01 -39.25 45.30
C GLN A 20 29.01 -39.11 46.44
N LYS A 21 28.46 -38.73 47.65
CA LYS A 21 29.22 -38.68 48.91
C LYS A 21 29.85 -40.03 49.22
N LYS A 22 31.20 -40.11 49.15
CA LYS A 22 32.03 -40.89 50.09
C LYS A 22 33.44 -40.37 49.99
N ASP A 23 33.95 -39.94 51.16
CA ASP A 23 35.34 -39.68 51.56
C ASP A 23 35.95 -38.35 51.16
N ASP A 24 36.59 -37.73 52.16
CA ASP A 24 37.28 -36.47 52.24
C ASP A 24 38.28 -36.19 51.10
N SER A 25 37.81 -35.57 50.05
CA SER A 25 38.65 -34.84 49.10
C SER A 25 38.07 -33.45 48.85
N PRO A 26 38.90 -32.40 48.73
CA PRO A 26 38.40 -31.04 48.55
C PRO A 26 37.66 -30.98 47.23
N CYS A 27 36.34 -30.68 47.27
CA CYS A 27 35.53 -30.36 46.09
C CYS A 27 36.21 -29.21 45.36
N LEU A 28 36.57 -29.44 44.09
CA LEU A 28 36.91 -28.36 43.16
C LEU A 28 35.75 -27.33 43.18
N PRO A 29 36.03 -26.04 43.15
CA PRO A 29 34.99 -25.03 43.15
C PRO A 29 34.03 -25.30 41.99
N GLN A 30 32.76 -25.54 42.33
CA GLN A 30 31.71 -25.66 41.31
C GLN A 30 31.76 -24.38 40.46
N SER A 31 31.97 -24.50 39.17
CA SER A 31 31.75 -23.39 38.25
C SER A 31 30.36 -22.85 38.55
N GLY A 32 30.20 -21.56 38.81
CA GLY A 32 28.93 -20.98 39.14
C GLY A 32 27.95 -20.96 37.97
N ILE A 33 28.25 -21.67 36.88
CA ILE A 33 27.38 -21.88 35.71
C ILE A 33 26.25 -22.81 36.14
N LYS A 34 24.98 -22.35 35.91
CA LYS A 34 23.77 -23.12 36.22
C LYS A 34 22.99 -23.35 34.97
N MET A 35 22.67 -24.60 34.69
CA MET A 35 21.82 -25.01 33.58
C MET A 35 20.94 -26.20 34.01
N ASP A 36 19.73 -26.24 33.48
CA ASP A 36 18.81 -27.37 33.65
C ASP A 36 18.09 -27.62 32.34
N LYS A 37 18.11 -28.87 31.87
CA LYS A 37 17.39 -29.31 30.64
C LYS A 37 17.56 -28.39 29.42
N GLY A 38 18.77 -27.88 29.22
CA GLY A 38 19.08 -26.99 28.09
C GLY A 38 18.77 -25.51 28.36
N ILE A 39 18.32 -25.16 29.55
CA ILE A 39 18.04 -23.76 29.96
C ILE A 39 19.23 -23.25 30.77
N LEU A 40 19.87 -22.20 30.29
CA LEU A 40 20.94 -21.50 31.01
C LEU A 40 20.35 -20.45 31.95
N THR A 41 20.53 -20.64 33.26
CA THR A 41 19.96 -19.75 34.28
C THR A 41 20.99 -18.85 34.97
N ALA A 42 22.29 -19.22 34.92
CA ALA A 42 23.37 -18.37 35.38
C ALA A 42 24.69 -18.71 34.69
N TYR A 43 25.49 -17.69 34.39
CA TYR A 43 26.86 -17.80 33.87
C TYR A 43 27.71 -16.71 34.45
N PRO A 44 28.55 -16.97 35.49
CA PRO A 44 29.37 -15.93 36.11
C PRO A 44 30.35 -15.29 35.12
N GLU A 45 30.50 -13.99 35.12
CA GLU A 45 31.39 -13.27 34.18
C GLU A 45 32.86 -13.73 34.27
N LYS A 46 33.32 -14.14 35.43
CA LYS A 46 34.67 -14.70 35.66
C LYS A 46 34.94 -16.02 34.92
N GLU A 47 33.89 -16.73 34.51
CA GLU A 47 33.98 -17.98 33.74
C GLU A 47 34.06 -17.75 32.20
N ILE A 48 33.94 -16.50 31.77
CA ILE A 48 34.10 -16.11 30.39
C ILE A 48 35.57 -16.28 29.98
N ALA A 49 35.84 -16.95 28.90
CA ALA A 49 37.18 -17.14 28.37
C ALA A 49 37.91 -15.80 28.15
N ALA A 50 39.19 -15.75 28.24
CA ALA A 50 40.02 -14.53 28.15
C ALA A 50 39.80 -13.78 26.78
N ASN A 51 39.40 -14.49 25.73
CA ASN A 51 39.03 -13.89 24.43
C ASN A 51 37.59 -13.35 24.39
N GLY A 52 36.82 -13.51 25.47
CA GLY A 52 35.42 -13.06 25.55
C GLY A 52 34.39 -14.02 24.93
N LEU A 53 34.81 -15.26 24.59
CA LEU A 53 33.92 -16.27 23.97
C LEU A 53 33.20 -17.10 25.04
N VAL A 54 31.91 -17.34 24.83
CA VAL A 54 31.07 -18.29 25.53
C VAL A 54 30.50 -19.26 24.53
N ALA A 55 30.79 -20.56 24.68
CA ALA A 55 30.25 -21.62 23.86
C ALA A 55 29.15 -22.40 24.58
N LEU A 56 27.95 -22.48 23.97
CA LEU A 56 26.74 -23.06 24.51
C LEU A 56 26.13 -24.08 23.53
N PRO A 57 26.81 -25.15 23.19
CA PRO A 57 26.43 -26.06 22.09
C PRO A 57 25.10 -26.78 22.35
N GLU A 58 24.72 -27.00 23.61
CA GLU A 58 23.53 -27.76 24.00
C GLU A 58 22.42 -26.89 24.60
N ILE A 59 22.63 -25.54 24.71
CA ILE A 59 21.67 -24.64 25.27
C ILE A 59 20.59 -24.29 24.23
N THR A 60 19.34 -24.46 24.64
CA THR A 60 18.14 -24.11 23.86
C THR A 60 17.45 -22.84 24.34
N GLU A 61 17.66 -22.45 25.62
CA GLU A 61 17.10 -21.23 26.20
C GLU A 61 18.12 -20.52 27.07
N ILE A 62 18.21 -19.19 26.93
CA ILE A 62 18.94 -18.29 27.85
C ILE A 62 17.90 -17.54 28.69
N SER A 63 17.92 -17.74 30.00
CA SER A 63 17.02 -17.09 30.93
C SER A 63 17.24 -15.57 31.01
N PRO A 64 16.28 -14.81 31.53
CA PRO A 64 16.42 -13.37 31.69
C PRO A 64 17.69 -12.99 32.44
N LYS A 65 18.37 -11.90 31.99
CA LYS A 65 19.49 -11.24 32.65
C LYS A 65 20.80 -12.06 32.80
N VAL A 66 20.93 -13.22 32.17
CA VAL A 66 22.10 -14.10 32.37
C VAL A 66 23.42 -13.41 32.07
N PHE A 67 23.48 -12.56 31.05
CA PHE A 67 24.66 -11.81 30.65
C PHE A 67 24.46 -10.28 30.73
N GLU A 68 23.48 -9.83 31.51
CA GLU A 68 23.21 -8.40 31.67
C GLU A 68 24.44 -7.64 32.19
N GLY A 69 24.88 -6.62 31.49
CA GLY A 69 25.98 -5.74 31.88
C GLY A 69 27.39 -6.28 31.69
N TYR A 70 27.59 -7.49 31.22
CA TYR A 70 28.90 -8.16 31.12
C TYR A 70 29.83 -7.48 30.11
N LYS A 71 30.89 -6.86 30.58
CA LYS A 71 31.84 -6.10 29.75
C LYS A 71 32.93 -6.94 29.13
N THR A 72 33.15 -8.16 29.64
CA THR A 72 34.10 -9.13 29.11
C THR A 72 33.50 -10.00 27.99
N LEU A 73 32.17 -10.09 27.89
CA LEU A 73 31.48 -10.92 26.89
C LEU A 73 31.55 -10.27 25.51
N LYS A 74 32.21 -10.93 24.54
CA LYS A 74 32.32 -10.47 23.16
C LYS A 74 31.57 -11.35 22.17
N SER A 75 31.56 -12.67 22.38
CA SER A 75 31.03 -13.63 21.46
C SER A 75 30.27 -14.75 22.16
N VAL A 76 29.13 -15.14 21.62
CA VAL A 76 28.34 -16.29 22.08
C VAL A 76 28.07 -17.21 20.89
N GLU A 77 28.36 -18.50 21.07
CA GLU A 77 28.04 -19.56 20.13
C GLU A 77 26.95 -20.47 20.71
N ALA A 78 25.76 -20.45 20.15
CA ALA A 78 24.60 -21.19 20.66
C ALA A 78 23.76 -21.76 19.50
N PRO A 79 24.23 -22.79 18.79
CA PRO A 79 23.61 -23.29 17.57
C PRO A 79 22.25 -23.96 17.76
N LYS A 80 21.88 -24.35 18.98
CA LYS A 80 20.58 -24.95 19.30
C LYS A 80 19.60 -23.99 19.97
N LEU A 81 19.98 -22.70 20.09
CA LEU A 81 19.20 -21.70 20.80
C LEU A 81 17.86 -21.41 20.09
N THR A 82 16.79 -21.52 20.83
CA THR A 82 15.40 -21.26 20.36
C THR A 82 14.71 -20.15 21.15
N LYS A 83 15.30 -19.74 22.32
CA LYS A 83 14.70 -18.67 23.13
C LYS A 83 15.72 -17.85 23.90
N ILE A 84 15.53 -16.52 23.92
CA ILE A 84 16.35 -15.55 24.64
C ILE A 84 15.44 -14.68 25.53
N GLY A 85 15.68 -14.75 26.85
CA GLY A 85 14.89 -14.04 27.85
C GLY A 85 15.11 -12.53 27.89
N ALA A 86 14.28 -11.85 28.67
CA ALA A 86 14.32 -10.39 28.84
C ALA A 86 15.68 -9.94 29.40
N ALA A 87 16.24 -8.86 28.85
CA ALA A 87 17.53 -8.27 29.22
C ALA A 87 18.70 -9.28 29.23
N ALA A 88 18.61 -10.42 28.55
CA ALA A 88 19.61 -11.50 28.63
C ALA A 88 21.03 -11.03 28.30
N PHE A 89 21.17 -10.10 27.35
CA PHE A 89 22.45 -9.48 26.95
C PHE A 89 22.48 -7.96 27.15
N LYS A 90 21.46 -7.39 27.80
CA LYS A 90 21.33 -5.94 27.97
C LYS A 90 22.61 -5.33 28.53
N GLY A 91 23.12 -4.27 27.88
CA GLY A 91 24.31 -3.54 28.33
C GLY A 91 25.60 -4.35 28.29
N SER A 92 25.63 -5.56 27.73
CA SER A 92 26.86 -6.35 27.58
C SER A 92 27.73 -5.82 26.43
N ALA A 93 28.98 -6.26 26.38
CA ALA A 93 29.95 -5.92 25.32
C ALA A 93 29.84 -6.89 24.13
N LEU A 94 28.72 -7.59 23.94
CA LEU A 94 28.51 -8.56 22.87
C LEU A 94 28.67 -7.90 21.49
N THR A 95 29.52 -8.49 20.65
CA THR A 95 29.79 -8.07 19.29
C THR A 95 29.50 -9.17 18.27
N SER A 96 29.36 -10.43 18.70
CA SER A 96 29.04 -11.55 17.81
C SER A 96 28.13 -12.58 18.46
N LEU A 97 27.11 -13.03 17.72
CA LEU A 97 26.23 -14.12 18.13
C LEU A 97 26.14 -15.14 17.02
N THR A 98 26.47 -16.39 17.32
CA THR A 98 26.35 -17.53 16.39
C THR A 98 25.12 -18.35 16.76
N LEU A 99 24.21 -18.50 15.80
CA LEU A 99 22.98 -19.28 15.90
C LEU A 99 22.96 -20.42 14.86
N GLY A 100 22.04 -21.36 15.05
CA GLY A 100 21.79 -22.43 14.08
C GLY A 100 20.78 -22.03 13.00
N ALA A 101 20.03 -23.02 12.50
CA ALA A 101 19.08 -22.81 11.41
C ALA A 101 17.74 -22.21 11.83
N THR A 102 17.44 -22.17 13.14
CA THR A 102 16.14 -21.71 13.67
C THR A 102 16.26 -20.32 14.24
N VAL A 103 15.38 -19.41 13.81
CA VAL A 103 15.26 -18.07 14.39
C VAL A 103 14.66 -18.19 15.79
N PRO A 104 15.35 -17.74 16.86
CA PRO A 104 14.84 -17.88 18.22
C PRO A 104 13.75 -16.84 18.53
N GLU A 105 12.86 -17.20 19.48
CA GLU A 105 12.03 -16.22 20.18
C GLU A 105 12.91 -15.35 21.09
N VAL A 106 12.72 -14.03 21.01
CA VAL A 106 13.57 -13.08 21.76
C VAL A 106 12.73 -11.98 22.38
N ALA A 107 12.95 -11.72 23.67
CA ALA A 107 12.35 -10.58 24.33
C ALA A 107 12.89 -9.26 23.72
N ASP A 108 12.03 -8.24 23.61
CA ASP A 108 12.33 -6.99 22.90
C ASP A 108 13.56 -6.25 23.47
N ASP A 109 13.82 -6.36 24.77
CA ASP A 109 14.93 -5.71 25.47
C ASP A 109 16.18 -6.60 25.61
N ALA A 110 16.16 -7.82 25.06
CA ALA A 110 17.24 -8.80 25.26
C ALA A 110 18.63 -8.29 24.85
N PHE A 111 18.70 -7.46 23.82
CA PHE A 111 19.93 -6.85 23.29
C PHE A 111 20.00 -5.32 23.50
N ALA A 112 19.15 -4.77 24.36
CA ALA A 112 19.19 -3.33 24.64
C ALA A 112 20.58 -2.89 25.13
N GLU A 113 21.03 -1.70 24.75
CA GLU A 113 22.32 -1.11 25.17
C GLU A 113 23.57 -1.96 24.82
N THR A 114 23.45 -2.89 23.89
CA THR A 114 24.61 -3.64 23.32
C THR A 114 25.25 -2.84 22.18
N SER A 115 26.44 -3.29 21.69
CA SER A 115 27.12 -2.65 20.56
C SER A 115 26.22 -2.53 19.31
N ALA A 116 26.27 -1.38 18.63
CA ALA A 116 25.65 -1.18 17.32
C ALA A 116 26.39 -1.95 16.20
N GLU A 117 27.65 -2.38 16.43
CA GLU A 117 28.50 -3.08 15.46
C GLU A 117 28.40 -4.61 15.57
N LYS A 118 27.26 -5.11 16.07
CA LYS A 118 27.06 -6.57 16.25
C LYS A 118 26.98 -7.31 14.93
N ASN A 119 27.64 -8.47 14.88
CA ASN A 119 27.56 -9.44 13.80
C ASN A 119 26.75 -10.68 14.22
N LEU A 120 25.81 -11.10 13.38
CA LEU A 120 25.09 -12.35 13.52
C LEU A 120 25.77 -13.38 12.62
N VAL A 121 26.04 -14.58 13.13
CA VAL A 121 26.59 -15.69 12.35
C VAL A 121 25.55 -16.80 12.28
N VAL A 122 25.15 -17.18 11.07
CA VAL A 122 24.13 -18.21 10.79
C VAL A 122 24.55 -19.06 9.59
N PRO A 123 23.93 -20.24 9.35
CA PRO A 123 24.16 -20.99 8.13
C PRO A 123 23.92 -20.15 6.88
N ALA A 124 24.75 -20.32 5.85
CA ALA A 124 24.73 -19.44 4.66
C ALA A 124 23.39 -19.45 3.90
N ASP A 125 22.68 -20.59 3.92
CA ASP A 125 21.36 -20.77 3.32
C ASP A 125 20.22 -20.17 4.16
N LYS A 126 20.52 -19.65 5.37
CA LYS A 126 19.55 -19.09 6.33
C LYS A 126 19.63 -17.56 6.49
N VAL A 127 20.53 -16.90 5.78
CA VAL A 127 20.74 -15.45 5.90
C VAL A 127 19.43 -14.66 5.69
N ALA A 128 18.62 -15.03 4.71
CA ALA A 128 17.35 -14.36 4.44
C ALA A 128 16.32 -14.54 5.57
N ASP A 129 16.27 -15.76 6.16
CA ASP A 129 15.35 -16.07 7.26
C ASP A 129 15.65 -15.22 8.52
N PHE A 130 16.93 -14.87 8.72
CA PHE A 130 17.39 -14.09 9.86
C PHE A 130 17.43 -12.57 9.64
N ALA A 131 17.15 -12.06 8.43
CA ALA A 131 17.26 -10.63 8.13
C ALA A 131 16.37 -9.77 9.06
N ALA A 132 15.08 -10.12 9.20
CA ALA A 132 14.14 -9.40 10.06
C ALA A 132 14.58 -9.45 11.55
N PHE A 133 15.06 -10.59 12.02
CA PHE A 133 15.62 -10.75 13.36
C PHE A 133 16.82 -9.82 13.58
N ALA A 134 17.77 -9.81 12.66
CA ALA A 134 18.96 -8.99 12.75
C ALA A 134 18.62 -7.49 12.79
N ILE A 135 17.69 -7.05 11.94
CA ILE A 135 17.19 -5.65 11.93
C ILE A 135 16.55 -5.31 13.26
N LYS A 136 15.58 -6.13 13.72
CA LYS A 136 14.84 -5.88 14.96
C LYS A 136 15.76 -5.75 16.19
N HIS A 137 16.81 -6.57 16.26
CA HIS A 137 17.73 -6.63 17.40
C HIS A 137 19.04 -5.90 17.18
N GLY A 138 19.15 -5.08 16.11
CA GLY A 138 20.26 -4.17 15.87
C GLY A 138 21.60 -4.87 15.50
N PHE A 139 21.56 -5.98 14.77
CA PHE A 139 22.75 -6.59 14.17
C PHE A 139 23.07 -5.88 12.85
N LYS A 140 24.28 -5.30 12.77
CA LYS A 140 24.74 -4.57 11.59
C LYS A 140 25.09 -5.47 10.43
N THR A 141 25.62 -6.66 10.73
CA THR A 141 26.06 -7.62 9.72
C THR A 141 25.52 -9.02 9.99
N ILE A 142 25.34 -9.80 8.92
CA ILE A 142 25.13 -11.25 8.99
C ILE A 142 26.27 -11.90 8.22
N ASN A 143 26.98 -12.83 8.88
CA ASN A 143 28.16 -13.50 8.32
C ASN A 143 29.25 -12.52 7.82
N GLY A 144 29.35 -11.33 8.45
CA GLY A 144 30.30 -10.29 8.08
C GLY A 144 29.87 -9.39 6.90
N ALA A 145 28.78 -9.70 6.21
CA ALA A 145 28.16 -8.85 5.19
C ALA A 145 27.09 -7.94 5.82
N ALA A 146 26.81 -6.80 5.22
CA ALA A 146 25.71 -5.93 5.67
C ALA A 146 24.41 -6.74 5.77
N THR A 147 23.66 -6.53 6.85
CA THR A 147 22.37 -7.21 7.03
C THR A 147 21.46 -6.84 5.88
N PRO A 148 20.89 -7.81 5.14
CA PRO A 148 19.97 -7.51 4.06
C PRO A 148 18.84 -6.58 4.52
N GLY A 149 18.55 -5.54 3.73
CA GLY A 149 17.54 -4.54 4.07
C GLY A 149 17.97 -3.49 5.09
N THR A 150 19.25 -3.41 5.53
CA THR A 150 19.76 -2.30 6.36
C THR A 150 20.35 -1.16 5.53
N GLU A 151 20.65 -1.37 4.27
CA GLU A 151 21.19 -0.39 3.33
C GLU A 151 20.20 -0.17 2.18
N ILE A 152 20.32 1.01 1.54
CA ILE A 152 19.59 1.28 0.30
C ILE A 152 20.23 0.42 -0.80
N GLU A 153 19.42 -0.39 -1.47
CA GLU A 153 19.90 -1.28 -2.52
C GLU A 153 19.31 -0.89 -3.87
N ILE A 154 20.19 -0.51 -4.80
CA ILE A 154 19.85 -0.24 -6.20
C ILE A 154 20.70 -1.16 -7.07
N LYS A 155 20.04 -1.99 -7.89
CA LYS A 155 20.70 -2.91 -8.80
C LYS A 155 20.12 -2.71 -10.20
N ASP A 156 20.98 -2.44 -11.18
CA ASP A 156 20.60 -2.24 -12.59
C ASP A 156 19.45 -1.21 -12.78
N GLY A 157 19.45 -0.13 -11.96
CA GLY A 157 18.41 0.90 -11.97
C GLY A 157 17.12 0.50 -11.27
N VAL A 158 17.08 -0.63 -10.58
CA VAL A 158 15.95 -1.09 -9.76
C VAL A 158 16.24 -0.84 -8.29
N LEU A 159 15.40 -0.07 -7.61
CA LEU A 159 15.43 0.08 -6.15
C LEU A 159 14.79 -1.16 -5.54
N THR A 160 15.59 -1.98 -4.85
CA THR A 160 15.14 -3.25 -4.25
C THR A 160 14.96 -3.18 -2.74
N ALA A 161 15.62 -2.23 -2.07
CA ALA A 161 15.44 -1.99 -0.63
C ALA A 161 15.64 -0.51 -0.28
N TYR A 162 14.81 0.00 0.63
CA TYR A 162 14.95 1.32 1.26
C TYR A 162 14.55 1.23 2.74
N PRO A 163 15.50 0.98 3.65
CA PRO A 163 15.21 0.75 5.06
C PRO A 163 14.56 1.96 5.73
N LEU A 164 13.63 1.72 6.67
CA LEU A 164 12.97 2.77 7.46
C LEU A 164 13.97 3.70 8.18
N ALA A 165 15.10 3.14 8.63
CA ALA A 165 16.15 3.90 9.31
C ALA A 165 16.91 4.87 8.38
N LYS A 166 16.82 4.67 7.06
CA LYS A 166 17.45 5.53 6.05
C LYS A 166 16.51 6.63 5.54
N ILE A 167 15.23 6.60 5.92
CA ILE A 167 14.32 7.71 5.62
C ILE A 167 14.81 8.94 6.40
N PRO A 168 15.06 10.09 5.71
CA PRO A 168 15.45 11.33 6.36
C PRO A 168 14.45 11.77 7.45
N GLU A 169 14.88 12.58 8.42
CA GLU A 169 14.02 13.03 9.52
C GLU A 169 12.81 13.84 9.05
N ASP A 170 12.96 14.59 7.95
CA ASP A 170 11.85 15.34 7.32
C ASP A 170 10.86 14.43 6.59
N GLY A 171 11.22 13.17 6.34
CA GLY A 171 10.40 12.20 5.63
C GLY A 171 10.45 12.32 4.11
N VAL A 172 11.39 13.09 3.56
CA VAL A 172 11.50 13.34 2.11
C VAL A 172 12.58 12.43 1.50
N VAL A 173 12.19 11.60 0.54
CA VAL A 173 13.12 10.74 -0.21
C VAL A 173 13.24 11.25 -1.64
N THR A 174 14.48 11.46 -2.09
CA THR A 174 14.79 11.80 -3.49
C THR A 174 15.59 10.67 -4.11
N LEU A 175 15.05 10.06 -5.17
CA LEU A 175 15.75 9.05 -5.95
C LEU A 175 16.48 9.71 -7.13
N ASP A 176 17.67 9.19 -7.43
CA ASP A 176 18.39 9.62 -8.63
C ASP A 176 17.62 9.24 -9.90
N ALA A 177 17.73 10.06 -10.95
CA ALA A 177 17.04 9.83 -12.21
C ALA A 177 17.49 8.55 -12.95
N SER A 178 18.59 7.92 -12.54
CA SER A 178 19.02 6.62 -13.04
C SER A 178 18.15 5.46 -12.52
N VAL A 179 17.46 5.65 -11.40
CA VAL A 179 16.49 4.67 -10.87
C VAL A 179 15.26 4.64 -11.76
N LYS A 180 14.98 3.49 -12.36
CA LYS A 180 13.88 3.29 -13.32
C LYS A 180 12.73 2.49 -12.77
N GLU A 181 12.98 1.71 -11.73
CA GLU A 181 11.98 0.85 -11.11
C GLU A 181 12.09 0.91 -9.59
N ILE A 182 10.94 0.92 -8.93
CA ILE A 182 10.79 0.62 -7.50
C ILE A 182 10.21 -0.79 -7.43
N ALA A 183 10.95 -1.73 -6.86
CA ALA A 183 10.54 -3.11 -6.77
C ALA A 183 9.32 -3.29 -5.82
N ALA A 184 8.76 -4.48 -5.81
CA ALA A 184 7.64 -4.81 -4.92
C ALA A 184 8.04 -4.64 -3.44
N ASN A 185 7.11 -4.15 -2.62
CA ASN A 185 7.20 -4.02 -1.15
C ASN A 185 8.31 -3.07 -0.63
N VAL A 186 9.03 -2.32 -1.45
CA VAL A 186 10.22 -1.53 -1.03
C VAL A 186 9.92 -0.58 0.12
N PHE A 187 8.78 0.09 0.10
CA PHE A 187 8.35 1.00 1.17
C PHE A 187 7.13 0.49 1.93
N GLU A 188 6.72 -0.77 1.74
CA GLU A 188 5.51 -1.30 2.40
C GLU A 188 5.55 -1.09 3.91
N GLY A 189 4.45 -0.53 4.46
CA GLY A 189 4.31 -0.25 5.88
C GLY A 189 5.19 0.89 6.43
N ASN A 190 5.83 1.68 5.55
CA ASN A 190 6.69 2.78 5.98
C ASN A 190 5.86 3.95 6.55
N THR A 191 6.05 4.22 7.85
CA THR A 191 5.31 5.27 8.57
C THR A 191 6.04 6.61 8.62
N LYS A 192 7.26 6.72 8.08
CA LYS A 192 8.07 7.95 8.08
C LYS A 192 8.09 8.65 6.73
N LEU A 193 7.91 7.91 5.62
CA LEU A 193 7.93 8.47 4.27
C LEU A 193 6.74 9.41 4.06
N LYS A 194 7.00 10.70 3.92
CA LYS A 194 5.99 11.74 3.67
C LYS A 194 5.95 12.19 2.22
N GLU A 195 7.09 12.26 1.59
CA GLU A 195 7.24 12.73 0.21
C GLU A 195 8.29 11.90 -0.53
N ILE A 196 8.03 11.57 -1.79
CA ILE A 196 9.00 10.93 -2.67
C ILE A 196 9.14 11.69 -3.98
N HIS A 197 10.39 12.02 -4.33
CA HIS A 197 10.80 12.56 -5.63
C HIS A 197 11.48 11.44 -6.42
N ALA A 198 10.90 11.02 -7.53
CA ALA A 198 11.37 9.88 -8.30
C ALA A 198 11.33 10.15 -9.82
N PRO A 199 12.16 11.10 -10.33
CA PRO A 199 12.04 11.64 -11.69
C PRO A 199 12.37 10.64 -12.79
N GLY A 200 12.98 9.52 -12.47
CA GLY A 200 13.38 8.53 -13.46
C GLY A 200 12.45 7.33 -13.60
N ILE A 201 11.47 7.19 -12.70
CA ILE A 201 10.68 5.97 -12.53
C ILE A 201 9.78 5.69 -13.73
N LYS A 202 9.83 4.43 -14.18
CA LYS A 202 8.98 3.89 -15.25
C LYS A 202 8.13 2.73 -14.77
N LYS A 203 8.47 2.14 -13.61
CA LYS A 203 7.73 1.00 -13.05
C LYS A 203 7.70 1.08 -11.54
N ILE A 204 6.53 0.76 -10.96
CA ILE A 204 6.30 0.65 -9.52
C ILE A 204 5.69 -0.73 -9.26
N GLY A 205 6.39 -1.54 -8.49
CA GLY A 205 6.02 -2.92 -8.19
C GLY A 205 4.83 -3.03 -7.24
N ALA A 206 4.32 -4.26 -7.10
CA ALA A 206 3.21 -4.59 -6.22
C ALA A 206 3.51 -4.16 -4.77
N ALA A 207 2.52 -3.57 -4.11
CA ALA A 207 2.61 -3.11 -2.72
C ALA A 207 3.80 -2.16 -2.41
N ALA A 208 4.43 -1.53 -3.43
CA ALA A 208 5.66 -0.75 -3.24
C ALA A 208 5.52 0.35 -2.18
N PHE A 209 4.37 1.01 -2.08
CA PHE A 209 4.03 2.03 -1.07
C PHE A 209 2.84 1.63 -0.20
N LYS A 210 2.44 0.37 -0.23
CA LYS A 210 1.28 -0.11 0.52
C LYS A 210 1.45 0.17 2.00
N ASN A 211 0.38 0.70 2.64
CA ASN A 211 0.38 1.07 4.06
C ASN A 211 1.44 2.12 4.46
N CYS A 212 1.94 2.93 3.51
CA CYS A 212 2.74 4.12 3.84
C CYS A 212 1.82 5.21 4.41
N SER A 213 1.50 5.11 5.69
CA SER A 213 0.46 5.93 6.34
C SER A 213 0.79 7.43 6.44
N ALA A 214 2.04 7.83 6.22
CA ALA A 214 2.47 9.23 6.24
C ALA A 214 2.67 9.83 4.83
N LEU A 215 2.50 9.05 3.74
CA LEU A 215 2.81 9.49 2.39
C LEU A 215 1.77 10.50 1.87
N MET A 216 2.16 11.75 1.78
CA MET A 216 1.29 12.86 1.35
C MET A 216 1.61 13.40 -0.03
N LYS A 217 2.81 13.11 -0.57
CA LYS A 217 3.21 13.69 -1.86
C LYS A 217 4.10 12.75 -2.66
N VAL A 218 3.77 12.61 -3.93
CA VAL A 218 4.54 11.82 -4.91
C VAL A 218 4.87 12.68 -6.11
N ASP A 219 6.15 12.78 -6.45
CA ASP A 219 6.66 13.58 -7.56
C ASP A 219 7.49 12.72 -8.51
N PHE A 220 7.01 12.56 -9.73
CA PHE A 220 7.71 11.81 -10.78
C PHE A 220 8.56 12.73 -11.70
N GLY A 221 8.82 13.99 -11.30
CA GLY A 221 9.63 14.93 -12.05
C GLY A 221 8.97 15.51 -13.30
N GLY A 222 7.70 15.24 -13.53
CA GLY A 222 6.83 15.95 -14.48
C GLY A 222 7.03 15.68 -15.96
N ALA A 223 8.02 14.89 -16.39
CA ALA A 223 8.21 14.61 -17.81
C ALA A 223 7.42 13.41 -18.31
N GLN A 224 7.39 12.36 -17.54
CA GLN A 224 6.60 11.14 -17.74
C GLN A 224 6.44 10.46 -16.37
N PHE A 225 5.26 9.99 -16.06
CA PHE A 225 5.05 9.16 -14.90
C PHE A 225 4.90 7.69 -15.33
N PRO A 226 5.12 6.73 -14.42
CA PRO A 226 4.95 5.33 -14.77
C PRO A 226 3.51 5.09 -15.21
N PRO A 227 3.29 4.43 -16.36
CA PRO A 227 1.94 4.14 -16.82
C PRO A 227 1.20 3.23 -15.81
N LEU A 228 -0.11 3.14 -15.96
CA LEU A 228 -0.87 2.10 -15.28
C LEU A 228 -0.45 0.74 -15.83
N ALA A 229 -0.35 -0.27 -14.98
CA ALA A 229 -0.23 -1.64 -15.44
C ALA A 229 -1.49 -2.00 -16.24
N LEU A 230 -1.31 -2.67 -17.38
CA LEU A 230 -2.43 -3.00 -18.27
C LEU A 230 -3.35 -4.07 -17.67
N ASP A 231 -2.78 -4.94 -16.84
CA ASP A 231 -3.51 -5.95 -16.07
C ASP A 231 -2.63 -6.45 -14.89
N GLU A 232 -3.20 -7.29 -14.03
CA GLU A 232 -2.47 -7.87 -12.88
C GLU A 232 -1.31 -8.79 -13.27
N THR A 233 -1.31 -9.26 -14.50
CA THR A 233 -0.28 -10.17 -15.04
C THR A 233 0.87 -9.40 -15.69
N ASP A 234 0.67 -8.11 -16.00
CA ASP A 234 1.73 -7.25 -16.53
C ASP A 234 2.68 -6.78 -15.42
N THR A 235 3.58 -7.66 -15.04
CA THR A 235 4.65 -7.35 -14.09
C THR A 235 5.81 -6.60 -14.72
N LYS A 236 5.76 -6.29 -16.02
CA LYS A 236 6.92 -5.78 -16.78
C LYS A 236 6.93 -4.28 -16.90
N THR A 237 5.77 -3.65 -16.92
CA THR A 237 5.66 -2.20 -17.17
C THR A 237 4.61 -1.55 -16.24
N GLY A 238 4.82 -0.28 -15.90
CA GLY A 238 3.83 0.54 -15.23
C GLY A 238 3.76 0.39 -13.72
N THR A 239 2.66 0.86 -13.14
CA THR A 239 2.39 0.87 -11.71
C THR A 239 1.43 -0.25 -11.37
N ALA A 240 1.81 -1.11 -10.42
CA ALA A 240 0.92 -2.17 -9.95
C ALA A 240 -0.33 -1.60 -9.27
N GLU A 241 -1.46 -2.30 -9.37
CA GLU A 241 -2.77 -1.87 -8.85
C GLU A 241 -2.74 -1.57 -7.35
N ASP A 242 -2.04 -2.40 -6.58
CA ASP A 242 -1.96 -2.30 -5.12
C ASP A 242 -0.78 -1.45 -4.61
N ALA A 243 -0.04 -0.81 -5.52
CA ALA A 243 1.17 -0.08 -5.18
C ALA A 243 0.97 0.98 -4.08
N PHE A 244 -0.19 1.62 -4.01
CA PHE A 244 -0.52 2.69 -3.07
C PHE A 244 -1.68 2.34 -2.12
N TRP A 245 -2.06 1.08 -1.97
CA TRP A 245 -3.14 0.72 -1.05
C TRP A 245 -2.79 1.05 0.40
N GLY A 246 -3.76 1.57 1.16
CA GLY A 246 -3.57 1.96 2.57
C GLY A 246 -2.70 3.19 2.79
N THR A 247 -2.39 3.96 1.73
CA THR A 247 -1.82 5.31 1.85
C THR A 247 -2.93 6.33 2.10
N PRO A 248 -2.60 7.55 2.61
CA PRO A 248 -3.60 8.61 2.80
C PRO A 248 -4.38 8.93 1.52
N GLU A 249 -5.68 9.16 1.65
CA GLU A 249 -6.55 9.48 0.52
C GLU A 249 -6.41 10.93 0.06
N ASP A 250 -5.84 11.80 0.88
CA ASP A 250 -5.60 13.22 0.59
C ASP A 250 -4.21 13.52 0.01
N LYS A 251 -3.44 12.47 -0.30
CA LYS A 251 -2.12 12.61 -0.92
C LYS A 251 -2.18 13.25 -2.30
N VAL A 252 -1.11 13.92 -2.67
CA VAL A 252 -0.98 14.71 -3.89
C VAL A 252 0.00 14.06 -4.86
N LEU A 253 -0.37 13.98 -6.14
CA LEU A 253 0.54 13.68 -7.23
C LEU A 253 1.05 14.98 -7.84
N VAL A 254 2.37 15.18 -7.86
CA VAL A 254 2.97 16.38 -8.47
C VAL A 254 3.02 16.22 -9.98
N PHE A 255 2.59 17.24 -10.66
CA PHE A 255 2.51 17.32 -12.10
C PHE A 255 3.20 18.57 -12.64
N ASN A 256 3.90 18.44 -13.75
CA ASN A 256 4.48 19.58 -14.45
C ASN A 256 3.83 19.74 -15.82
N GLU A 257 2.91 20.68 -15.91
CA GLU A 257 2.11 20.97 -17.11
C GLU A 257 2.95 21.28 -18.37
N LYS A 258 4.11 21.90 -18.18
CA LYS A 258 5.02 22.26 -19.28
C LYS A 258 5.67 21.06 -19.96
N ASN A 259 5.81 19.95 -19.21
CA ASN A 259 6.50 18.75 -19.67
C ASN A 259 5.57 17.61 -20.05
N SER A 260 4.26 17.80 -19.92
CA SER A 260 3.29 16.71 -20.13
C SER A 260 2.03 17.24 -20.80
N PRO A 261 1.99 17.28 -22.12
CA PRO A 261 0.85 17.82 -22.87
C PRO A 261 -0.41 16.97 -22.80
N ASN A 262 -0.33 15.74 -22.28
CA ASN A 262 -1.45 14.81 -22.22
C ASN A 262 -1.84 14.43 -20.78
N TYR A 263 -2.35 15.40 -20.03
CA TYR A 263 -2.71 15.22 -18.62
C TYR A 263 -3.96 14.33 -18.38
N LEU A 264 -4.69 13.94 -19.42
CA LEU A 264 -5.88 13.11 -19.29
C LEU A 264 -5.60 11.73 -18.67
N GLN A 265 -4.46 11.14 -19.00
CA GLN A 265 -4.02 9.87 -18.43
C GLN A 265 -3.71 9.96 -16.93
N TYR A 266 -3.43 11.16 -16.41
CA TYR A 266 -3.19 11.38 -14.99
C TYR A 266 -4.48 11.25 -14.17
N PHE A 267 -5.62 11.59 -14.73
CA PHE A 267 -6.89 11.46 -14.02
C PHE A 267 -7.24 10.01 -13.72
N GLU A 268 -6.98 9.10 -14.64
CA GLU A 268 -7.14 7.68 -14.37
C GLU A 268 -6.14 7.21 -13.31
N TYR A 269 -4.89 7.63 -13.40
CA TYR A 269 -3.85 7.32 -12.42
C TYR A 269 -4.22 7.81 -11.03
N ILE A 270 -4.70 9.05 -10.89
CA ILE A 270 -5.18 9.61 -9.63
C ILE A 270 -6.29 8.75 -9.05
N ALA A 271 -7.29 8.42 -9.84
CA ALA A 271 -8.44 7.66 -9.38
C ALA A 271 -8.04 6.26 -8.91
N ARG A 272 -7.24 5.53 -9.72
CA ARG A 272 -6.80 4.16 -9.38
C ARG A 272 -5.93 4.10 -8.14
N HIS A 273 -5.07 5.10 -7.94
CA HIS A 273 -4.13 5.11 -6.84
C HIS A 273 -4.51 6.06 -5.71
N HIS A 274 -5.79 6.51 -5.68
CA HIS A 274 -6.39 7.29 -4.60
C HIS A 274 -5.64 8.58 -4.26
N PHE A 275 -5.18 9.33 -5.27
CA PHE A 275 -4.65 10.67 -5.05
C PHE A 275 -5.80 11.69 -5.00
N ALA A 276 -5.76 12.64 -4.05
CA ALA A 276 -6.79 13.67 -3.93
C ALA A 276 -6.76 14.67 -5.07
N LYS A 277 -5.56 15.03 -5.53
CA LYS A 277 -5.38 16.05 -6.55
C LYS A 277 -4.03 15.94 -7.26
N LEU A 278 -3.94 16.64 -8.41
CA LEU A 278 -2.68 16.96 -9.07
C LEU A 278 -2.20 18.32 -8.60
N ASP A 279 -1.01 18.39 -8.00
CA ASP A 279 -0.34 19.64 -7.70
C ASP A 279 0.45 20.11 -8.94
N GLY A 280 0.45 21.43 -9.22
CA GLY A 280 1.06 22.00 -10.44
C GLY A 280 0.10 22.08 -11.64
N ILE A 281 -1.11 21.52 -11.56
CA ILE A 281 -2.22 21.98 -12.40
C ILE A 281 -2.78 23.23 -11.74
N THR A 282 -2.86 24.30 -12.45
CA THR A 282 -3.67 25.45 -12.07
C THR A 282 -5.13 25.02 -12.15
N ILE A 283 -5.66 24.44 -11.03
CA ILE A 283 -7.10 24.28 -10.89
C ILE A 283 -7.63 25.71 -10.93
N PRO A 284 -8.48 26.07 -11.91
CA PRO A 284 -9.03 27.41 -11.96
C PRO A 284 -9.68 27.70 -10.61
N GLU A 285 -9.55 28.95 -10.13
CA GLU A 285 -10.34 29.38 -8.97
C GLU A 285 -11.81 28.99 -9.20
N SER A 286 -12.50 28.61 -8.12
CA SER A 286 -13.92 28.24 -8.23
C SER A 286 -14.65 29.29 -9.05
N LEU A 287 -15.40 28.87 -10.04
CA LEU A 287 -16.12 29.79 -10.91
C LEU A 287 -16.98 30.73 -10.07
N ASP A 288 -17.00 32.01 -10.46
CA ASP A 288 -17.78 33.04 -9.79
C ASP A 288 -19.22 32.58 -9.63
N SER A 289 -19.78 32.73 -8.43
CA SER A 289 -21.16 32.38 -8.09
C SER A 289 -22.19 33.01 -9.00
N ARG A 290 -21.90 34.17 -9.66
CA ARG A 290 -22.75 34.80 -10.67
C ARG A 290 -23.07 33.94 -11.89
N TYR A 291 -22.25 32.90 -12.14
CA TYR A 291 -22.47 31.97 -13.25
C TYR A 291 -23.49 30.88 -12.92
N PHE A 292 -23.82 30.74 -11.65
CA PHE A 292 -24.69 29.67 -11.15
C PHE A 292 -25.97 30.19 -10.51
N LYS A 293 -27.06 29.47 -10.71
CA LYS A 293 -28.31 29.66 -9.97
C LYS A 293 -28.27 28.71 -8.77
N VAL A 294 -27.95 29.24 -7.60
CA VAL A 294 -27.86 28.46 -6.35
C VAL A 294 -28.95 28.93 -5.40
N ASP A 295 -29.71 28.04 -4.82
CA ASP A 295 -30.69 28.34 -3.83
C ASP A 295 -30.08 28.57 -2.42
N LYS A 296 -30.95 28.99 -1.45
CA LYS A 296 -30.50 29.24 -0.07
C LYS A 296 -29.98 28.01 0.68
N LYS A 297 -30.20 26.80 0.14
CA LYS A 297 -29.75 25.54 0.72
C LYS A 297 -28.45 25.03 0.08
N GLY A 298 -27.86 25.79 -0.85
CA GLY A 298 -26.66 25.39 -1.58
C GLY A 298 -26.97 24.43 -2.74
N VAL A 299 -28.20 24.39 -3.23
CA VAL A 299 -28.56 23.55 -4.39
C VAL A 299 -28.31 24.32 -5.66
N LEU A 300 -27.47 23.76 -6.54
CA LEU A 300 -27.27 24.27 -7.90
C LEU A 300 -28.47 23.88 -8.77
N THR A 301 -29.36 24.84 -9.06
CA THR A 301 -30.60 24.62 -9.81
C THR A 301 -30.48 24.99 -11.29
N GLY A 302 -29.37 25.57 -11.71
CA GLY A 302 -29.16 25.93 -13.12
C GLY A 302 -27.95 26.84 -13.32
N ILE A 303 -27.73 27.19 -14.58
CA ILE A 303 -26.65 28.04 -15.03
C ILE A 303 -27.26 29.36 -15.56
N THR A 304 -26.66 30.48 -15.21
CA THR A 304 -27.08 31.80 -15.73
C THR A 304 -26.69 31.99 -17.19
N SER A 305 -27.24 32.96 -17.91
CA SER A 305 -26.83 33.28 -19.28
C SER A 305 -25.34 33.65 -19.37
N ALA A 306 -24.78 34.33 -18.37
CA ALA A 306 -23.37 34.64 -18.26
C ALA A 306 -22.56 33.37 -18.06
N GLY A 307 -23.03 32.43 -17.22
CA GLY A 307 -22.43 31.13 -17.02
C GLY A 307 -22.43 30.27 -18.29
N GLN A 308 -23.54 30.26 -19.02
CA GLN A 308 -23.65 29.53 -20.29
C GLN A 308 -22.60 30.05 -21.32
N SER A 309 -22.49 31.37 -21.47
CA SER A 309 -21.50 31.98 -22.37
C SER A 309 -20.06 31.69 -21.93
N TYR A 310 -19.79 31.76 -20.62
CA TYR A 310 -18.49 31.44 -20.07
C TYR A 310 -18.09 29.98 -20.33
N LEU A 311 -18.98 29.06 -20.00
CA LEU A 311 -18.72 27.62 -20.11
C LEU A 311 -18.60 27.18 -21.60
N ALA A 312 -19.38 27.79 -22.50
CA ALA A 312 -19.26 27.55 -23.95
C ALA A 312 -17.94 28.11 -24.52
N GLY A 313 -17.42 29.21 -23.95
CA GLY A 313 -16.17 29.85 -24.35
C GLY A 313 -14.90 29.19 -23.78
N GLN A 314 -15.03 28.36 -22.76
CA GLN A 314 -13.91 27.58 -22.22
C GLN A 314 -13.53 26.51 -23.25
N GLY A 315 -12.43 26.76 -23.93
CA GLY A 315 -11.94 25.84 -24.97
C GLY A 315 -11.73 24.39 -24.47
N ARG A 316 -11.19 23.54 -25.28
CA ARG A 316 -11.07 22.07 -25.16
C ARG A 316 -10.50 21.49 -23.84
N ASN A 317 -10.07 22.33 -22.89
CA ASN A 317 -9.52 21.93 -21.61
C ASN A 317 -10.45 22.30 -20.44
N GLY A 318 -11.76 22.39 -20.65
CA GLY A 318 -12.72 22.83 -19.67
C GLY A 318 -12.67 22.00 -18.37
N VAL A 319 -12.17 22.63 -17.31
CA VAL A 319 -12.31 22.11 -15.94
C VAL A 319 -13.42 22.90 -15.28
N LEU A 320 -14.45 22.21 -14.80
CA LEU A 320 -15.54 22.78 -14.04
C LEU A 320 -15.19 22.72 -12.56
N VAL A 321 -14.93 23.86 -11.94
CA VAL A 321 -14.71 23.97 -10.49
C VAL A 321 -15.93 24.64 -9.87
N LEU A 322 -16.68 23.90 -9.06
CA LEU A 322 -17.85 24.44 -8.37
C LEU A 322 -17.47 25.04 -7.01
N PRO A 323 -18.07 26.17 -6.62
CA PRO A 323 -17.92 26.72 -5.28
C PRO A 323 -18.23 25.67 -4.19
N SER A 324 -17.44 25.64 -3.13
CA SER A 324 -17.61 24.68 -2.02
C SER A 324 -18.93 24.83 -1.25
N SER A 325 -19.63 25.97 -1.44
CA SER A 325 -20.98 26.21 -0.91
C SER A 325 -22.07 25.42 -1.64
N ILE A 326 -21.77 24.86 -2.83
CA ILE A 326 -22.71 24.00 -3.56
C ILE A 326 -22.64 22.61 -2.94
N THR A 327 -23.74 22.17 -2.36
CA THR A 327 -23.87 20.89 -1.67
C THR A 327 -24.64 19.84 -2.47
N ARG A 328 -25.47 20.30 -3.43
CA ARG A 328 -26.25 19.45 -4.31
C ARG A 328 -26.33 20.04 -5.71
N ILE A 329 -26.34 19.17 -6.72
CA ILE A 329 -26.61 19.52 -8.12
C ILE A 329 -27.98 18.97 -8.49
N ASP A 330 -28.87 19.84 -8.98
CA ASP A 330 -30.23 19.46 -9.32
C ASP A 330 -30.33 18.77 -10.70
N ASN A 331 -31.54 18.31 -11.04
CA ASN A 331 -31.80 17.52 -12.22
C ASN A 331 -31.36 18.23 -13.51
N GLY A 332 -30.62 17.52 -14.36
CA GLY A 332 -30.30 17.93 -15.72
C GLY A 332 -29.49 19.22 -15.87
N VAL A 333 -28.86 19.74 -14.81
CA VAL A 333 -28.20 21.06 -14.84
C VAL A 333 -27.13 21.15 -15.93
N PHE A 334 -26.38 20.09 -16.18
CA PHE A 334 -25.32 20.06 -17.19
C PHE A 334 -25.63 19.13 -18.39
N THR A 335 -26.82 18.58 -18.47
CA THR A 335 -27.23 17.65 -19.54
C THR A 335 -27.06 18.26 -20.91
N GLN A 336 -26.46 17.52 -21.87
CA GLN A 336 -26.34 17.79 -23.31
C GLN A 336 -25.75 19.15 -23.72
N ARG A 337 -25.58 20.08 -22.79
CA ARG A 337 -25.24 21.49 -23.10
C ARG A 337 -23.76 21.81 -23.02
N PHE A 338 -22.97 20.94 -22.36
CA PHE A 338 -21.57 21.26 -22.02
C PHE A 338 -20.66 20.10 -22.31
N GLN A 339 -20.53 19.76 -23.59
CA GLN A 339 -19.70 18.65 -24.06
C GLN A 339 -18.17 18.93 -23.96
N ASN A 340 -17.76 20.08 -23.44
CA ASN A 340 -16.36 20.53 -23.43
C ASN A 340 -15.64 20.26 -22.10
N PHE A 341 -16.34 19.81 -21.05
CA PHE A 341 -15.70 19.52 -19.79
C PHE A 341 -14.91 18.22 -19.82
N LYS A 342 -13.66 18.34 -19.43
CA LYS A 342 -12.77 17.20 -19.22
C LYS A 342 -12.77 16.72 -17.78
N ALA A 343 -12.96 17.65 -16.84
CA ALA A 343 -12.94 17.34 -15.41
C ALA A 343 -13.94 18.20 -14.62
N ILE A 344 -14.41 17.66 -13.50
CA ILE A 344 -15.22 18.34 -12.52
C ILE A 344 -14.53 18.27 -11.17
N TYR A 345 -14.44 19.40 -10.48
CA TYR A 345 -14.03 19.51 -9.08
C TYR A 345 -15.16 20.15 -8.27
N ALA A 346 -15.69 19.42 -7.32
CA ALA A 346 -16.82 19.88 -6.49
C ALA A 346 -16.69 19.37 -5.05
N GLU A 347 -15.86 20.04 -4.26
CA GLU A 347 -15.50 19.70 -2.88
C GLU A 347 -16.67 19.69 -1.90
N GLY A 348 -17.74 20.46 -2.19
CA GLY A 348 -18.90 20.58 -1.30
C GLY A 348 -20.03 19.61 -1.61
N VAL A 349 -20.03 18.99 -2.81
CA VAL A 349 -21.20 18.26 -3.32
C VAL A 349 -21.32 16.90 -2.63
N THR A 350 -22.51 16.68 -2.04
CA THR A 350 -22.87 15.42 -1.36
C THR A 350 -23.94 14.64 -2.11
N GLU A 351 -24.68 15.28 -3.03
CA GLU A 351 -25.75 14.66 -3.80
C GLU A 351 -25.79 15.22 -5.22
N ILE A 352 -25.99 14.37 -6.20
CA ILE A 352 -26.26 14.75 -7.60
C ILE A 352 -27.57 14.11 -8.01
N SER A 353 -28.53 14.94 -8.41
CA SER A 353 -29.83 14.50 -8.86
C SER A 353 -29.82 13.93 -10.29
N SER A 354 -30.93 13.33 -10.73
CA SER A 354 -31.01 12.60 -11.97
C SER A 354 -30.61 13.41 -13.20
N TYR A 355 -29.97 12.76 -14.15
CA TYR A 355 -29.57 13.30 -15.47
C TYR A 355 -28.60 14.49 -15.43
N ALA A 356 -28.02 14.83 -14.27
CA ALA A 356 -27.26 16.09 -14.13
C ALA A 356 -26.07 16.22 -15.07
N PHE A 357 -25.39 15.14 -15.40
CA PHE A 357 -24.27 15.06 -16.33
C PHE A 357 -24.51 14.04 -17.46
N ASN A 358 -25.77 13.74 -17.76
CA ASN A 358 -26.09 12.83 -18.83
C ASN A 358 -25.59 13.38 -20.19
N GLU A 359 -24.99 12.53 -21.02
CA GLU A 359 -24.47 12.86 -22.35
C GLU A 359 -23.42 13.99 -22.37
N THR A 360 -22.64 14.17 -21.33
CA THR A 360 -21.55 15.15 -21.34
C THR A 360 -20.28 14.64 -22.03
N GLY A 361 -20.32 13.52 -22.71
CA GLY A 361 -19.41 12.84 -23.64
C GLY A 361 -17.89 13.02 -23.53
N SER A 362 -17.43 14.19 -23.11
CA SER A 362 -16.02 14.55 -22.96
C SER A 362 -15.47 14.41 -21.54
N LEU A 363 -16.32 14.11 -20.56
CA LEU A 363 -15.92 14.03 -19.16
C LEU A 363 -15.02 12.82 -18.93
N ASN A 364 -13.78 13.07 -18.48
CA ASN A 364 -12.80 12.04 -18.17
C ASN A 364 -12.67 11.77 -16.69
N PHE A 365 -12.94 12.81 -15.85
CA PHE A 365 -12.67 12.76 -14.42
C PHE A 365 -13.68 13.58 -13.61
N ALA A 366 -14.09 13.05 -12.48
CA ALA A 366 -14.93 13.76 -11.51
C ALA A 366 -14.33 13.62 -10.09
N HIS A 367 -13.94 14.76 -9.50
CA HIS A 367 -13.46 14.84 -8.12
C HIS A 367 -14.60 15.31 -7.23
N LEU A 368 -15.19 14.37 -6.51
CA LEU A 368 -16.38 14.53 -5.68
C LEU A 368 -16.18 13.84 -4.32
N PRO A 369 -15.24 14.31 -3.49
CA PRO A 369 -14.77 13.56 -2.31
C PRO A 369 -15.84 13.37 -1.23
N LYS A 370 -16.90 14.21 -1.23
CA LYS A 370 -18.00 14.15 -0.25
C LYS A 370 -19.29 13.55 -0.81
N LEU A 371 -19.26 13.06 -2.05
CA LEU A 371 -20.44 12.53 -2.72
C LEU A 371 -20.97 11.29 -2.00
N LYS A 372 -22.26 11.32 -1.63
CA LYS A 372 -22.97 10.23 -0.96
C LYS A 372 -24.07 9.61 -1.80
N LYS A 373 -24.64 10.40 -2.72
CA LYS A 373 -25.80 9.95 -3.49
C LYS A 373 -25.77 10.41 -4.94
N LEU A 374 -26.02 9.49 -5.84
CA LEU A 374 -26.28 9.71 -7.25
C LEU A 374 -27.73 9.33 -7.58
N GLY A 375 -28.42 10.20 -8.27
CA GLY A 375 -29.74 9.94 -8.86
C GLY A 375 -29.64 9.02 -10.07
N GLU A 376 -30.76 8.92 -10.82
CA GLU A 376 -30.85 8.15 -12.04
C GLU A 376 -30.04 8.80 -13.18
N ALA A 377 -29.39 8.01 -14.02
CA ALA A 377 -28.74 8.40 -15.27
C ALA A 377 -27.73 9.56 -15.15
N VAL A 378 -27.09 9.76 -13.98
CA VAL A 378 -26.25 10.95 -13.76
C VAL A 378 -25.09 11.02 -14.73
N PHE A 379 -24.37 9.94 -14.95
CA PHE A 379 -23.22 9.85 -15.85
C PHE A 379 -23.45 8.93 -17.06
N THR A 380 -24.68 8.71 -17.43
CA THR A 380 -25.02 7.93 -18.62
C THR A 380 -24.43 8.57 -19.88
N ASP A 381 -23.93 7.75 -20.80
CA ASP A 381 -23.32 8.17 -22.09
C ASP A 381 -22.06 9.05 -21.97
N ASN A 382 -21.36 8.97 -20.85
CA ASN A 382 -20.04 9.61 -20.67
C ASN A 382 -18.92 8.71 -21.22
N ALA A 383 -18.83 8.58 -22.53
CA ALA A 383 -17.91 7.66 -23.22
C ALA A 383 -16.40 7.93 -22.96
N SER A 384 -16.05 9.05 -22.39
CA SER A 384 -14.65 9.41 -22.06
C SER A 384 -14.27 9.12 -20.60
N LEU A 385 -15.24 8.81 -19.73
CA LEU A 385 -14.97 8.50 -18.33
C LEU A 385 -14.24 7.15 -18.22
N THR A 386 -13.04 7.15 -17.64
CA THR A 386 -12.19 5.95 -17.56
C THR A 386 -12.13 5.35 -16.16
N ALA A 387 -12.34 6.19 -15.13
CA ALA A 387 -12.31 5.75 -13.76
C ALA A 387 -13.34 6.50 -12.89
N VAL A 388 -13.86 5.80 -11.89
CA VAL A 388 -14.79 6.32 -10.88
C VAL A 388 -14.15 6.06 -9.53
N ASN A 389 -13.98 7.13 -8.71
CA ASN A 389 -13.50 7.03 -7.34
C ASN A 389 -14.31 7.97 -6.45
N PHE A 390 -15.30 7.41 -5.76
CA PHE A 390 -16.20 8.13 -4.85
C PHE A 390 -16.24 7.43 -3.50
N PRO A 391 -15.29 7.72 -2.60
CA PRO A 391 -15.06 6.94 -1.38
C PRO A 391 -16.23 6.94 -0.40
N LEU A 392 -17.08 7.98 -0.43
CA LEU A 392 -18.23 8.11 0.46
C LEU A 392 -19.59 7.82 -0.21
N LEU A 393 -19.61 7.37 -1.46
CA LEU A 393 -20.83 7.13 -2.22
C LEU A 393 -21.59 5.93 -1.64
N GLU A 394 -22.80 6.17 -1.13
CA GLU A 394 -23.66 5.19 -0.48
C GLU A 394 -24.78 4.68 -1.41
N GLU A 395 -25.35 5.56 -2.23
CA GLU A 395 -26.49 5.24 -3.08
C GLU A 395 -26.22 5.62 -4.55
N ILE A 396 -26.42 4.66 -5.43
CA ILE A 396 -26.27 4.82 -6.88
C ILE A 396 -27.62 4.52 -7.52
N GLY A 397 -28.15 5.49 -8.25
CA GLY A 397 -29.42 5.37 -8.97
C GLY A 397 -29.34 4.45 -10.19
N ASP A 398 -30.47 4.25 -10.82
CA ASP A 398 -30.60 3.40 -12.01
C ASP A 398 -29.82 3.98 -13.19
N VAL A 399 -29.28 3.14 -14.03
CA VAL A 399 -28.53 3.42 -15.27
C VAL A 399 -27.44 4.48 -15.16
N CYS A 400 -26.92 4.74 -13.94
CA CYS A 400 -26.12 5.90 -13.61
C CYS A 400 -24.79 6.01 -14.40
N PHE A 401 -24.12 4.88 -14.65
CA PHE A 401 -22.92 4.75 -15.48
C PHE A 401 -23.17 3.82 -16.68
N SER A 402 -24.38 3.85 -17.21
CA SER A 402 -24.75 3.02 -18.37
C SER A 402 -24.19 3.60 -19.66
N GLY A 403 -23.88 2.75 -20.61
CA GLY A 403 -23.44 3.11 -21.97
C GLY A 403 -24.60 3.44 -22.91
N GLY A 404 -25.69 3.98 -22.40
CA GLY A 404 -26.83 4.56 -23.11
C GLY A 404 -27.59 3.72 -24.14
N ALA A 405 -28.85 4.07 -24.37
CA ALA A 405 -29.78 3.40 -25.25
C ALA A 405 -29.43 3.49 -26.75
N ASN A 406 -28.56 4.41 -27.10
CA ASN A 406 -28.25 4.64 -28.54
C ASN A 406 -27.09 3.79 -29.05
N PHE A 407 -26.75 2.68 -28.42
CA PHE A 407 -25.83 1.60 -28.86
C PHE A 407 -24.90 1.91 -30.05
N SER A 408 -24.56 3.17 -30.29
CA SER A 408 -23.82 3.63 -31.46
C SER A 408 -22.33 3.23 -31.46
N GLY A 409 -21.98 2.15 -30.77
CA GLY A 409 -20.67 1.52 -30.85
C GLY A 409 -19.54 2.18 -30.03
N ASN A 410 -19.79 3.28 -29.35
CA ASN A 410 -18.83 3.96 -28.47
C ASN A 410 -19.01 3.56 -27.01
N GLY A 411 -18.86 2.26 -26.71
CA GLY A 411 -18.99 1.74 -25.34
C GLY A 411 -18.17 2.53 -24.32
N LEU A 412 -18.62 2.47 -23.06
CA LEU A 412 -17.92 3.08 -21.92
C LEU A 412 -16.46 2.62 -21.84
N LYS A 413 -15.60 3.51 -21.44
CA LYS A 413 -14.17 3.25 -21.26
C LYS A 413 -13.78 3.00 -19.80
N ILE A 414 -14.75 2.92 -18.90
CA ILE A 414 -14.49 2.69 -17.47
C ILE A 414 -13.74 1.37 -17.31
N THR A 415 -12.57 1.45 -16.68
CA THR A 415 -11.72 0.31 -16.36
C THR A 415 -11.60 0.11 -14.86
N TYR A 416 -11.99 1.13 -14.07
CA TYR A 416 -11.82 1.15 -12.62
C TYR A 416 -12.99 1.84 -11.92
N VAL A 417 -13.54 1.20 -10.88
CA VAL A 417 -14.61 1.73 -10.04
C VAL A 417 -14.28 1.48 -8.58
N SER A 418 -14.10 2.55 -7.79
CA SER A 418 -13.90 2.49 -6.34
C SER A 418 -15.03 3.22 -5.62
N ILE A 419 -15.89 2.46 -4.96
CA ILE A 419 -17.06 2.94 -4.23
C ILE A 419 -17.24 2.11 -2.93
N PRO A 420 -16.25 2.13 -2.02
CA PRO A 420 -16.22 1.23 -0.86
C PRO A 420 -17.35 1.44 0.15
N ALA A 421 -18.01 2.62 0.12
CA ALA A 421 -19.13 2.91 1.00
C ALA A 421 -20.49 2.52 0.41
N ALA A 422 -20.56 1.94 -0.80
CA ALA A 422 -21.80 1.64 -1.49
C ALA A 422 -22.69 0.69 -0.68
N LYS A 423 -23.94 1.10 -0.48
CA LYS A 423 -25.00 0.35 0.20
C LYS A 423 -26.10 -0.10 -0.76
N LYS A 424 -26.35 0.72 -1.82
CA LYS A 424 -27.38 0.44 -2.82
C LYS A 424 -26.88 0.74 -4.22
N ILE A 425 -27.12 -0.19 -5.14
CA ILE A 425 -26.79 -0.07 -6.57
C ILE A 425 -28.06 -0.31 -7.37
N GLY A 426 -28.44 0.68 -8.16
CA GLY A 426 -29.64 0.69 -8.98
C GLY A 426 -29.62 -0.27 -10.16
N SER A 427 -30.76 -0.43 -10.81
CA SER A 427 -30.94 -1.23 -12.02
C SER A 427 -30.10 -0.66 -13.16
N GLY A 428 -29.40 -1.51 -13.91
CA GLY A 428 -28.57 -1.06 -15.03
C GLY A 428 -27.45 -0.08 -14.68
N ALA A 429 -27.14 0.15 -13.39
CA ALA A 429 -26.23 1.22 -12.95
C ALA A 429 -24.87 1.20 -13.65
N PHE A 430 -24.35 0.02 -13.93
CA PHE A 430 -23.11 -0.21 -14.69
C PHE A 430 -23.34 -1.07 -15.93
N HIS A 431 -24.54 -1.05 -16.49
CA HIS A 431 -24.83 -1.78 -17.72
C HIS A 431 -24.18 -1.07 -18.92
N GLY A 432 -23.58 -1.84 -19.82
CA GLY A 432 -23.08 -1.25 -21.04
C GLY A 432 -22.03 -2.08 -21.75
N ASN A 433 -21.78 -1.69 -22.98
CA ASN A 433 -20.78 -2.32 -23.83
C ASN A 433 -19.39 -1.78 -23.44
N TYR A 434 -18.83 -2.31 -22.35
CA TYR A 434 -17.46 -2.02 -21.96
C TYR A 434 -16.51 -2.62 -22.98
N LYS A 435 -15.82 -1.79 -23.77
CA LYS A 435 -14.86 -2.24 -24.78
C LYS A 435 -13.69 -3.01 -24.20
N ASN A 436 -13.39 -2.79 -22.91
CA ASN A 436 -12.27 -3.40 -22.24
C ASN A 436 -12.72 -4.60 -21.40
N SER A 437 -12.05 -5.74 -21.56
CA SER A 437 -12.12 -6.85 -20.62
C SER A 437 -11.41 -6.44 -19.32
N GLY A 438 -11.94 -6.86 -18.16
CA GLY A 438 -11.22 -6.69 -16.89
C GLY A 438 -11.51 -5.40 -16.14
N VAL A 439 -12.78 -4.97 -16.07
CA VAL A 439 -13.14 -3.83 -15.18
C VAL A 439 -12.91 -4.22 -13.73
N THR A 440 -12.13 -3.39 -13.02
CA THR A 440 -11.85 -3.56 -11.60
C THR A 440 -12.83 -2.77 -10.76
N PHE A 441 -13.45 -3.43 -9.78
CA PHE A 441 -14.28 -2.80 -8.76
C PHE A 441 -13.63 -2.93 -7.38
N ILE A 442 -13.75 -1.87 -6.57
CA ILE A 442 -13.47 -1.89 -5.14
C ILE A 442 -14.76 -1.54 -4.42
N LEU A 443 -15.28 -2.48 -3.65
CA LEU A 443 -16.44 -2.32 -2.79
C LEU A 443 -16.04 -2.65 -1.35
N GLY A 444 -16.85 -2.19 -0.38
CA GLY A 444 -16.80 -2.61 1.01
C GLY A 444 -17.65 -3.87 1.25
N ALA A 445 -18.52 -3.82 2.26
CA ALA A 445 -19.50 -4.88 2.49
C ALA A 445 -20.47 -5.01 1.31
N GLN A 446 -21.04 -6.19 1.12
CA GLN A 446 -21.97 -6.45 0.02
C GLN A 446 -23.11 -5.43 -0.01
N PRO A 447 -23.24 -4.64 -1.10
CA PRO A 447 -24.38 -3.71 -1.26
C PRO A 447 -25.65 -4.45 -1.65
N GLU A 448 -26.80 -3.81 -1.39
CA GLU A 448 -28.07 -4.18 -2.03
C GLU A 448 -28.01 -3.82 -3.53
N VAL A 449 -28.24 -4.78 -4.39
CA VAL A 449 -28.22 -4.61 -5.84
C VAL A 449 -29.60 -4.81 -6.42
N ASN A 450 -30.12 -3.84 -7.16
CA ASN A 450 -31.35 -4.01 -7.92
C ASN A 450 -31.09 -4.93 -9.12
N THR A 451 -31.60 -6.15 -9.04
CA THR A 451 -31.43 -7.19 -10.08
C THR A 451 -32.56 -7.17 -11.12
N LYS A 452 -33.57 -6.32 -10.94
CA LYS A 452 -34.64 -6.17 -11.95
C LYS A 452 -34.05 -5.48 -13.17
N ALA A 453 -34.58 -5.81 -14.36
CA ALA A 453 -34.30 -5.05 -15.56
C ALA A 453 -34.81 -3.62 -15.40
N TYR A 454 -34.11 -2.67 -16.00
CA TYR A 454 -34.56 -1.27 -16.01
C TYR A 454 -35.87 -1.14 -16.75
N GLU A 455 -36.84 -0.40 -16.18
CA GLU A 455 -38.22 -0.40 -16.63
C GLU A 455 -38.41 0.06 -18.10
N ASP A 456 -37.61 1.01 -18.57
CA ASP A 456 -37.67 1.53 -19.94
C ASP A 456 -37.10 0.56 -20.98
N TYR A 457 -36.29 -0.43 -20.59
CA TYR A 457 -35.64 -1.40 -21.48
C TYR A 457 -35.70 -2.85 -20.94
N PRO A 458 -36.87 -3.37 -20.61
CA PRO A 458 -37.02 -4.66 -19.93
C PRO A 458 -36.58 -5.86 -20.80
N GLN A 459 -36.68 -5.74 -22.11
CA GLN A 459 -36.32 -6.83 -23.05
C GLN A 459 -34.80 -6.95 -23.29
N GLU A 460 -34.02 -6.00 -22.92
CA GLU A 460 -32.56 -5.96 -23.17
C GLU A 460 -31.73 -6.46 -22.00
N GLY A 461 -32.38 -6.86 -20.91
CA GLY A 461 -31.68 -7.36 -19.72
C GLY A 461 -30.76 -6.33 -19.04
N PHE A 462 -31.18 -5.08 -19.00
CA PHE A 462 -30.47 -4.00 -18.30
C PHE A 462 -30.44 -4.24 -16.80
N VAL A 463 -29.55 -5.12 -16.35
CA VAL A 463 -29.28 -5.38 -14.94
C VAL A 463 -28.06 -4.60 -14.48
N ALA A 464 -27.91 -4.40 -13.18
CA ALA A 464 -26.91 -3.51 -12.57
C ALA A 464 -25.48 -3.64 -13.14
N PHE A 465 -25.04 -4.85 -13.47
CA PHE A 465 -23.70 -5.14 -13.98
C PHE A 465 -23.75 -5.87 -15.36
N GLY A 466 -24.81 -5.66 -16.12
CA GLY A 466 -24.98 -6.34 -17.41
C GLY A 466 -23.84 -6.04 -18.39
N GLN A 467 -23.44 -7.06 -19.16
CA GLN A 467 -22.43 -6.99 -20.22
C GLN A 467 -20.97 -6.73 -19.77
N LEU A 468 -20.66 -6.77 -18.47
CA LEU A 468 -19.26 -6.73 -18.03
C LEU A 468 -18.53 -8.02 -18.42
N LYS A 469 -17.32 -7.89 -18.97
CA LYS A 469 -16.48 -9.03 -19.37
C LYS A 469 -15.42 -9.28 -18.28
N SER A 470 -15.46 -10.46 -17.65
CA SER A 470 -14.48 -10.90 -16.64
C SER A 470 -14.19 -9.85 -15.57
N PRO A 471 -15.22 -9.28 -14.91
CA PRO A 471 -14.99 -8.24 -13.92
C PRO A 471 -14.31 -8.80 -12.66
N ILE A 472 -13.47 -7.99 -12.05
CA ILE A 472 -12.76 -8.31 -10.81
C ILE A 472 -13.29 -7.41 -9.71
N LEU A 473 -13.58 -8.00 -8.55
CA LEU A 473 -13.99 -7.28 -7.35
C LEU A 473 -12.94 -7.45 -6.26
N TYR A 474 -12.36 -6.34 -5.80
CA TYR A 474 -11.54 -6.31 -4.61
C TYR A 474 -12.35 -5.90 -3.39
N VAL A 475 -12.21 -6.68 -2.33
CA VAL A 475 -12.82 -6.42 -1.01
C VAL A 475 -11.79 -6.64 0.09
N THR A 476 -12.00 -6.03 1.26
CA THR A 476 -11.17 -6.37 2.42
C THR A 476 -11.46 -7.82 2.87
N PRO A 477 -10.53 -8.50 3.58
CA PRO A 477 -10.82 -9.82 4.16
C PRO A 477 -12.06 -9.83 5.07
N ALA A 478 -12.29 -8.73 5.81
CA ALA A 478 -13.46 -8.57 6.69
C ALA A 478 -14.76 -8.47 5.88
N ASP A 479 -14.76 -7.72 4.79
CA ASP A 479 -15.96 -7.53 3.95
C ASP A 479 -16.29 -8.74 3.10
N LYS A 480 -15.30 -9.55 2.73
CA LYS A 480 -15.49 -10.74 1.88
C LYS A 480 -16.56 -11.71 2.45
N ALA A 481 -16.59 -11.84 3.77
CA ALA A 481 -17.56 -12.71 4.45
C ALA A 481 -19.02 -12.24 4.26
N SER A 482 -19.26 -10.99 3.89
CA SER A 482 -20.61 -10.46 3.64
C SER A 482 -21.19 -10.91 2.27
N TYR A 483 -20.35 -11.39 1.34
CA TYR A 483 -20.75 -11.67 -0.04
C TYR A 483 -21.35 -13.06 -0.21
N THR A 484 -22.58 -13.10 -0.75
CA THR A 484 -23.25 -14.35 -1.15
C THR A 484 -22.86 -14.70 -2.57
N LEU A 485 -22.21 -15.85 -2.77
CA LEU A 485 -21.71 -16.27 -4.07
C LEU A 485 -22.64 -17.27 -4.75
N THR A 486 -22.79 -17.13 -6.07
CA THR A 486 -23.42 -18.13 -6.94
C THR A 486 -22.34 -18.64 -7.90
N ASP A 487 -22.11 -19.95 -7.95
CA ASP A 487 -21.05 -20.59 -8.75
C ASP A 487 -19.65 -19.97 -8.50
N GLY A 488 -19.36 -19.61 -7.23
CA GLY A 488 -18.10 -19.01 -6.82
C GLY A 488 -17.92 -17.54 -7.22
N LYS A 489 -18.96 -16.88 -7.74
CA LYS A 489 -18.94 -15.48 -8.18
C LYS A 489 -20.09 -14.69 -7.56
N TRP A 490 -19.89 -13.39 -7.42
CA TRP A 490 -20.93 -12.43 -7.06
C TRP A 490 -21.29 -11.59 -8.30
N HIS A 491 -22.52 -11.69 -8.81
CA HIS A 491 -22.97 -11.02 -10.04
C HIS A 491 -21.97 -11.11 -11.22
N GLY A 492 -21.31 -12.26 -11.38
CA GLY A 492 -20.30 -12.49 -12.43
C GLY A 492 -18.88 -12.07 -12.06
N PHE A 493 -18.67 -11.39 -10.94
CA PHE A 493 -17.34 -10.96 -10.46
C PHE A 493 -16.53 -12.10 -9.87
N THR A 494 -15.25 -12.14 -10.22
CA THR A 494 -14.25 -12.89 -9.46
C THR A 494 -13.82 -12.04 -8.28
N ILE A 495 -14.05 -12.53 -7.04
CA ILE A 495 -13.68 -11.79 -5.82
C ILE A 495 -12.23 -12.06 -5.45
N LYS A 496 -11.49 -10.99 -5.22
CA LYS A 496 -10.12 -11.00 -4.69
C LYS A 496 -10.04 -10.22 -3.40
N GLU A 497 -9.18 -10.65 -2.50
CA GLU A 497 -8.93 -9.93 -1.26
C GLU A 497 -7.93 -8.80 -1.49
N LYS A 498 -8.32 -7.61 -1.03
CA LYS A 498 -7.42 -6.47 -0.89
C LYS A 498 -6.62 -6.69 0.41
N LYS A 499 -5.49 -7.38 0.28
CA LYS A 499 -4.61 -7.70 1.42
C LYS A 499 -3.85 -6.48 1.88
#